data_b7b2f12f2932316e96af1bc940286e0c
#
_entry.id   b7b2f12f2932316e96af1bc940286e0c
#
_cell.length_a   1.000
_cell.length_b   1.000
_cell.length_c   1.000
_cell.angle_alpha   90.00
_cell.angle_beta   90.00
_cell.angle_gamma   90.00
#
_symmetry.space_group_name_H-M   'P 1'
#
loop_
_entity.id
_entity.type
_entity.pdbx_description
1 polymer ?
#
loop_
_entity_poly.entity_id
_entity_poly.type
_entity_poly.pdbx_seq_one_letter_code
_entity_poly.pdbx_strand_id
1 'polypeptide(L)'
;MSGIIVSVIVPFLESNNKLIDTLSSISEQKNINQENIEVLIVDATDKTSGKIASGSMSMCKVINAKSVKSFADACNLAASKATGKYITVCNCGDTFSDNYFESCIKVFNKKEKIPFVAGHRFCVNPVFREKKEFRLNKGQLESSVVNLFDNPNLINLELTGTFYRTEIFKSYKMNNKLKYESADDFALRIQLDYPEYAYCLLYTSPSP
;
A
#
# COMPACT_ATOMS: atom_id res chain seq x y z
N MET A 1 -9.97 23.87 -2.28
CA MET A 1 -10.36 22.50 -2.67
C MET A 1 -9.34 21.57 -2.07
N SER A 2 -9.71 20.68 -1.15
CA SER A 2 -8.83 19.65 -0.63
C SER A 2 -8.57 18.66 -1.76
N GLY A 3 -7.33 18.55 -2.23
CA GLY A 3 -6.94 17.59 -3.26
C GLY A 3 -6.90 16.16 -2.71
N ILE A 4 -6.68 15.18 -3.57
CA ILE A 4 -6.48 13.78 -3.15
C ILE A 4 -5.22 13.71 -2.28
N ILE A 5 -5.36 13.06 -1.12
CA ILE A 5 -4.25 12.86 -0.17
C ILE A 5 -3.61 11.49 -0.41
N VAL A 6 -4.42 10.45 -0.60
CA VAL A 6 -3.93 9.07 -0.75
C VAL A 6 -4.42 8.47 -2.06
N SER A 7 -3.50 7.96 -2.86
CA SER A 7 -3.79 7.07 -3.99
C SER A 7 -3.49 5.63 -3.57
N VAL A 8 -4.50 4.78 -3.57
CA VAL A 8 -4.36 3.35 -3.32
C VAL A 8 -4.34 2.62 -4.66
N ILE A 9 -3.25 1.92 -4.94
CA ILE A 9 -3.11 1.10 -6.14
C ILE A 9 -3.54 -0.32 -5.79
N VAL A 10 -4.52 -0.84 -6.54
CA VAL A 10 -5.00 -2.22 -6.39
C VAL A 10 -4.80 -2.97 -7.71
N PRO A 11 -3.72 -3.75 -7.86
CA PRO A 11 -3.54 -4.63 -9.00
C PRO A 11 -4.58 -5.77 -8.96
N PHE A 12 -5.42 -5.84 -9.98
CA PHE A 12 -6.44 -6.88 -10.12
C PHE A 12 -6.11 -7.74 -11.34
N LEU A 13 -5.17 -8.66 -11.13
CA LEU A 13 -4.59 -9.50 -12.20
C LEU A 13 -5.38 -10.80 -12.40
N GLU A 14 -6.06 -11.26 -11.36
CA GLU A 14 -6.87 -12.47 -11.36
C GLU A 14 -8.25 -12.18 -10.75
N SER A 15 -9.28 -12.74 -11.36
CA SER A 15 -10.65 -12.57 -10.84
C SER A 15 -10.84 -13.37 -9.55
N ASN A 16 -11.11 -12.66 -8.45
CA ASN A 16 -11.46 -13.25 -7.18
C ASN A 16 -12.50 -12.38 -6.42
N ASN A 17 -13.14 -12.97 -5.42
CA ASN A 17 -14.17 -12.28 -4.63
C ASN A 17 -13.61 -11.39 -3.51
N LYS A 18 -12.31 -11.37 -3.32
CA LYS A 18 -11.66 -10.68 -2.19
C LYS A 18 -11.48 -9.17 -2.41
N LEU A 19 -11.71 -8.68 -3.63
CA LEU A 19 -11.62 -7.26 -3.94
C LEU A 19 -12.57 -6.42 -3.07
N ILE A 20 -13.74 -6.96 -2.76
CA ILE A 20 -14.75 -6.28 -1.92
C ILE A 20 -14.19 -6.02 -0.52
N ASP A 21 -13.53 -7.01 0.10
CA ASP A 21 -12.95 -6.87 1.44
C ASP A 21 -11.87 -5.77 1.45
N THR A 22 -11.02 -5.74 0.41
CA THR A 22 -10.02 -4.69 0.23
C THR A 22 -10.67 -3.31 0.14
N LEU A 23 -11.67 -3.15 -0.74
CA LEU A 23 -12.33 -1.87 -0.96
C LEU A 23 -13.11 -1.40 0.28
N SER A 24 -13.76 -2.32 1.00
CA SER A 24 -14.44 -2.00 2.27
C SER A 24 -13.46 -1.45 3.29
N SER A 25 -12.31 -2.11 3.49
CA SER A 25 -11.30 -1.65 4.45
C SER A 25 -10.72 -0.27 4.11
N ILE A 26 -10.70 0.10 2.82
CA ILE A 26 -10.28 1.44 2.38
C ILE A 26 -11.40 2.45 2.63
N SER A 27 -12.65 2.09 2.37
CA SER A 27 -13.80 2.99 2.58
C SER A 27 -14.10 3.25 4.05
N GLU A 28 -13.71 2.33 4.92
CA GLU A 28 -13.91 2.40 6.37
C GLU A 28 -12.78 3.13 7.12
N GLN A 29 -11.80 3.69 6.40
CA GLN A 29 -10.73 4.45 7.04
C GLN A 29 -11.26 5.64 7.81
N LYS A 30 -10.87 5.75 9.08
CA LYS A 30 -11.29 6.82 10.00
C LYS A 30 -10.38 8.03 9.88
N ASN A 31 -10.93 9.20 10.23
CA ASN A 31 -10.22 10.47 10.30
C ASN A 31 -9.57 10.93 8.98
N ILE A 32 -10.07 10.42 7.87
CA ILE A 32 -9.77 10.89 6.52
C ILE A 32 -11.08 10.88 5.71
N ASN A 33 -11.37 11.96 5.00
CA ASN A 33 -12.55 12.01 4.16
C ASN A 33 -12.37 11.12 2.93
N GLN A 34 -13.40 10.38 2.55
CA GLN A 34 -13.36 9.51 1.38
C GLN A 34 -13.04 10.28 0.07
N GLU A 35 -13.46 11.53 -0.03
CA GLU A 35 -13.12 12.41 -1.16
C GLU A 35 -11.63 12.74 -1.29
N ASN A 36 -10.84 12.50 -0.23
CA ASN A 36 -9.39 12.66 -0.22
C ASN A 36 -8.64 11.35 -0.56
N ILE A 37 -9.37 10.28 -0.85
CA ILE A 37 -8.83 8.98 -1.24
C ILE A 37 -9.24 8.69 -2.68
N GLU A 38 -8.30 8.25 -3.50
CA GLU A 38 -8.62 7.60 -4.77
C GLU A 38 -8.08 6.17 -4.76
N VAL A 39 -8.87 5.26 -5.33
CA VAL A 39 -8.48 3.86 -5.50
C VAL A 39 -8.34 3.58 -6.99
N LEU A 40 -7.14 3.22 -7.40
CA LEU A 40 -6.80 2.92 -8.79
C LEU A 40 -6.75 1.41 -8.97
N ILE A 41 -7.84 0.82 -9.47
CA ILE A 41 -7.93 -0.62 -9.72
C ILE A 41 -7.45 -0.88 -11.14
N VAL A 42 -6.31 -1.58 -11.27
CA VAL A 42 -5.80 -1.99 -12.59
C VAL A 42 -6.35 -3.37 -12.90
N ASP A 43 -7.41 -3.38 -13.71
CA ASP A 43 -8.10 -4.62 -14.10
C ASP A 43 -7.49 -5.19 -15.38
N ALA A 44 -6.71 -6.25 -15.23
CA ALA A 44 -6.11 -7.03 -16.32
C ALA A 44 -6.98 -8.24 -16.70
N THR A 45 -8.11 -8.46 -16.02
CA THR A 45 -9.03 -9.55 -16.31
C THR A 45 -9.94 -9.22 -17.49
N ASP A 46 -10.41 -10.22 -18.21
CA ASP A 46 -11.42 -10.04 -19.24
C ASP A 46 -12.84 -9.91 -18.67
N LYS A 47 -12.97 -9.94 -17.35
CA LYS A 47 -14.26 -9.96 -16.65
C LYS A 47 -14.57 -8.56 -16.10
N THR A 48 -15.82 -8.17 -16.18
CA THR A 48 -16.33 -6.92 -15.62
C THR A 48 -16.36 -6.87 -14.09
N SER A 49 -15.73 -7.83 -13.43
CA SER A 49 -15.75 -7.99 -11.97
C SER A 49 -15.16 -6.79 -11.21
N GLY A 50 -14.14 -6.15 -11.74
CA GLY A 50 -13.59 -4.94 -11.15
C GLY A 50 -14.59 -3.76 -11.21
N LYS A 51 -15.38 -3.66 -12.28
CA LYS A 51 -16.43 -2.62 -12.41
C LYS A 51 -17.61 -2.85 -11.46
N ILE A 52 -17.98 -4.11 -11.23
CA ILE A 52 -19.10 -4.45 -10.33
C ILE A 52 -18.70 -4.14 -8.88
N ALA A 53 -17.51 -4.51 -8.47
CA ALA A 53 -17.04 -4.26 -7.11
C ALA A 53 -16.85 -2.76 -6.83
N SER A 54 -16.44 -1.97 -7.82
CA SER A 54 -16.20 -0.52 -7.68
C SER A 54 -17.45 0.34 -7.89
N GLY A 55 -18.53 -0.22 -8.45
CA GLY A 55 -19.71 0.53 -8.90
C GLY A 55 -20.46 1.29 -7.82
N SER A 56 -20.25 0.96 -6.54
CA SER A 56 -20.87 1.63 -5.39
C SER A 56 -19.94 2.61 -4.66
N MET A 57 -18.67 2.75 -5.08
CA MET A 57 -17.69 3.57 -4.38
C MET A 57 -17.14 4.66 -5.30
N SER A 58 -17.53 5.89 -5.06
CA SER A 58 -17.15 7.06 -5.89
C SER A 58 -15.65 7.33 -5.95
N MET A 59 -14.88 6.86 -4.95
CA MET A 59 -13.43 6.98 -4.91
C MET A 59 -12.70 6.00 -5.83
N CYS A 60 -13.39 4.99 -6.39
CA CYS A 60 -12.77 3.96 -7.22
C CYS A 60 -12.72 4.36 -8.69
N LYS A 61 -11.54 4.21 -9.29
CA LYS A 61 -11.28 4.39 -10.73
C LYS A 61 -10.76 3.08 -11.30
N VAL A 62 -11.52 2.46 -12.20
CA VAL A 62 -11.08 1.23 -12.86
C VAL A 62 -10.30 1.57 -14.12
N ILE A 63 -9.08 1.08 -14.19
CA ILE A 63 -8.18 1.17 -15.34
C ILE A 63 -8.22 -0.19 -16.04
N ASN A 64 -8.98 -0.31 -17.12
CA ASN A 64 -8.99 -1.54 -17.93
C ASN A 64 -7.67 -1.65 -18.68
N ALA A 65 -6.92 -2.69 -18.42
CA ALA A 65 -5.56 -2.85 -18.91
C ALA A 65 -5.23 -4.31 -19.25
N LYS A 66 -5.95 -4.87 -20.24
CA LYS A 66 -5.75 -6.26 -20.73
C LYS A 66 -4.33 -6.57 -21.20
N SER A 67 -3.56 -5.54 -21.58
CA SER A 67 -2.16 -5.68 -21.97
C SER A 67 -1.21 -5.83 -20.79
N VAL A 68 -1.64 -5.50 -19.59
CA VAL A 68 -0.86 -5.65 -18.36
C VAL A 68 -0.76 -7.12 -17.99
N LYS A 69 0.47 -7.62 -17.85
CA LYS A 69 0.74 -9.04 -17.60
C LYS A 69 1.49 -9.28 -16.28
N SER A 70 1.94 -8.22 -15.64
CA SER A 70 2.72 -8.32 -14.41
C SER A 70 2.22 -7.35 -13.35
N PHE A 71 2.53 -7.68 -12.12
CA PHE A 71 2.29 -6.80 -10.97
C PHE A 71 3.01 -5.46 -11.14
N ALA A 72 4.26 -5.49 -11.61
CA ALA A 72 5.06 -4.29 -11.86
C ALA A 72 4.42 -3.37 -12.91
N ASP A 73 3.91 -3.94 -14.02
CA ASP A 73 3.23 -3.15 -15.05
C ASP A 73 1.95 -2.49 -14.50
N ALA A 74 1.18 -3.23 -13.70
CA ALA A 74 -0.03 -2.69 -13.06
C ALA A 74 0.31 -1.52 -12.14
N CYS A 75 1.30 -1.70 -11.26
CA CYS A 75 1.73 -0.65 -10.35
C CYS A 75 2.27 0.58 -11.08
N ASN A 76 3.11 0.38 -12.09
CA ASN A 76 3.66 1.48 -12.90
C ASN A 76 2.57 2.25 -13.64
N LEU A 77 1.59 1.54 -14.23
CA LEU A 77 0.46 2.16 -14.91
C LEU A 77 -0.40 2.98 -13.96
N ALA A 78 -0.77 2.42 -12.80
CA ALA A 78 -1.56 3.13 -11.81
C ALA A 78 -0.80 4.33 -11.23
N ALA A 79 0.47 4.17 -10.91
CA ALA A 79 1.31 5.25 -10.41
C ALA A 79 1.36 6.45 -11.38
N SER A 80 1.40 6.20 -12.69
CA SER A 80 1.37 7.27 -13.70
C SER A 80 0.09 8.12 -13.65
N LYS A 81 -1.02 7.55 -13.15
CA LYS A 81 -2.35 8.19 -13.06
C LYS A 81 -2.67 8.69 -11.65
N ALA A 82 -1.88 8.31 -10.65
CA ALA A 82 -2.08 8.71 -9.27
C ALA A 82 -1.92 10.21 -9.10
N THR A 83 -2.84 10.82 -8.34
CA THR A 83 -2.89 12.28 -8.08
C THR A 83 -2.72 12.62 -6.60
N GLY A 84 -2.77 11.63 -5.72
CA GLY A 84 -2.61 11.81 -4.28
C GLY A 84 -1.20 12.24 -3.89
N LYS A 85 -1.10 12.88 -2.73
CA LYS A 85 0.19 13.26 -2.13
C LYS A 85 1.02 12.04 -1.75
N TYR A 86 0.34 10.94 -1.40
CA TYR A 86 0.95 9.66 -1.02
C TYR A 86 0.38 8.53 -1.87
N ILE A 87 1.21 7.54 -2.14
CA ILE A 87 0.83 6.29 -2.80
C ILE A 87 1.03 5.12 -1.85
N THR A 88 0.08 4.20 -1.82
CA THR A 88 0.24 2.87 -1.23
C THR A 88 -0.28 1.81 -2.20
N VAL A 89 0.25 0.59 -2.11
CA VAL A 89 -0.23 -0.55 -2.88
C VAL A 89 -0.95 -1.50 -1.94
N CYS A 90 -2.06 -2.05 -2.38
CA CYS A 90 -2.82 -3.07 -1.66
C CYS A 90 -3.11 -4.23 -2.60
N ASN A 91 -2.68 -5.43 -2.24
CA ASN A 91 -3.06 -6.61 -3.01
C ASN A 91 -4.54 -6.91 -2.81
N CYS A 92 -5.15 -7.46 -3.83
CA CYS A 92 -6.55 -7.90 -3.73
C CYS A 92 -6.70 -8.98 -2.66
N GLY A 93 -7.49 -8.69 -1.63
CA GLY A 93 -7.70 -9.53 -0.45
C GLY A 93 -6.91 -9.10 0.79
N ASP A 94 -5.95 -8.20 0.65
CA ASP A 94 -5.34 -7.53 1.81
C ASP A 94 -6.28 -6.43 2.32
N THR A 95 -6.23 -6.15 3.60
CA THR A 95 -7.08 -5.15 4.27
C THR A 95 -6.25 -4.22 5.14
N PHE A 96 -6.70 -2.98 5.27
CA PHE A 96 -6.13 -2.00 6.19
C PHE A 96 -6.93 -1.94 7.47
N SER A 97 -6.26 -1.64 8.59
CA SER A 97 -6.96 -1.27 9.81
C SER A 97 -7.53 0.14 9.73
N ASP A 98 -8.61 0.40 10.47
CA ASP A 98 -9.43 1.61 10.39
C ASP A 98 -8.66 2.94 10.50
N ASN A 99 -7.55 2.98 11.23
CA ASN A 99 -6.79 4.21 11.51
C ASN A 99 -5.46 4.26 10.75
N TYR A 100 -5.25 3.34 9.82
CA TYR A 100 -3.93 3.15 9.21
C TYR A 100 -3.49 4.36 8.38
N PHE A 101 -4.38 4.89 7.55
CA PHE A 101 -4.08 6.04 6.70
C PHE A 101 -3.76 7.29 7.51
N GLU A 102 -4.60 7.60 8.51
CA GLU A 102 -4.37 8.74 9.39
C GLU A 102 -3.00 8.64 10.08
N SER A 103 -2.65 7.45 10.56
CA SER A 103 -1.41 7.25 11.30
C SER A 103 -0.18 7.43 10.41
N CYS A 104 -0.19 6.90 9.18
CA CYS A 104 0.88 7.14 8.22
C CYS A 104 1.00 8.62 7.86
N ILE A 105 -0.13 9.31 7.63
CA ILE A 105 -0.15 10.74 7.32
C ILE A 105 0.40 11.57 8.50
N LYS A 106 0.06 11.24 9.74
CA LYS A 106 0.61 11.90 10.94
C LYS A 106 2.13 11.78 11.02
N VAL A 107 2.68 10.63 10.64
CA VAL A 107 4.14 10.44 10.60
C VAL A 107 4.77 11.36 9.55
N PHE A 108 4.23 11.40 8.33
CA PHE A 108 4.72 12.32 7.29
C PHE A 108 4.64 13.80 7.68
N ASN A 109 3.59 14.20 8.39
CA ASN A 109 3.42 15.57 8.86
C ASN A 109 4.43 15.96 9.94
N LYS A 110 4.84 15.00 10.78
CA LYS A 110 5.87 15.21 11.80
C LYS A 110 7.29 15.14 11.24
N LYS A 111 7.49 14.43 10.12
CA LYS A 111 8.78 14.10 9.54
C LYS A 111 8.77 14.40 8.04
N GLU A 112 8.88 15.67 7.69
CA GLU A 112 8.71 16.15 6.31
C GLU A 112 9.69 15.55 5.30
N LYS A 113 10.87 15.11 5.73
CA LYS A 113 11.90 14.54 4.85
C LYS A 113 11.80 13.03 4.63
N ILE A 114 10.96 12.33 5.39
CA ILE A 114 10.83 10.88 5.27
C ILE A 114 10.23 10.51 3.91
N PRO A 115 10.86 9.62 3.12
CA PRO A 115 10.42 9.23 1.78
C PRO A 115 9.22 8.29 1.82
N PHE A 116 9.17 7.41 2.82
CA PHE A 116 8.10 6.45 3.01
C PHE A 116 7.88 6.09 4.47
N VAL A 117 6.70 5.54 4.74
CA VAL A 117 6.29 5.01 6.05
C VAL A 117 5.89 3.57 5.86
N ALA A 118 6.64 2.67 6.47
CA ALA A 118 6.30 1.25 6.50
C ALA A 118 5.28 0.96 7.60
N GLY A 119 4.34 0.08 7.33
CA GLY A 119 3.33 -0.35 8.29
C GLY A 119 3.61 -1.73 8.86
N HIS A 120 2.97 -2.01 9.97
CA HIS A 120 2.98 -3.34 10.57
C HIS A 120 1.99 -4.25 9.86
N ARG A 121 2.37 -5.49 9.57
CA ARG A 121 1.53 -6.48 8.90
C ARG A 121 1.23 -7.67 9.78
N PHE A 122 0.01 -8.17 9.62
CA PHE A 122 -0.38 -9.48 10.12
C PHE A 122 -0.67 -10.40 8.94
N CYS A 123 -0.02 -11.56 8.89
CA CYS A 123 -0.48 -12.63 8.02
C CYS A 123 -1.46 -13.51 8.79
N VAL A 124 -2.68 -13.62 8.27
CA VAL A 124 -3.67 -14.56 8.78
C VAL A 124 -3.56 -15.83 7.97
N ASN A 125 -3.17 -16.94 8.60
CA ASN A 125 -3.22 -18.24 7.96
C ASN A 125 -4.70 -18.68 7.88
N PRO A 126 -5.29 -18.83 6.69
CA PRO A 126 -6.70 -19.17 6.55
C PRO A 126 -7.03 -20.59 7.03
N VAL A 127 -6.03 -21.50 7.08
CA VAL A 127 -6.21 -22.89 7.48
C VAL A 127 -6.21 -23.04 9.00
N PHE A 128 -5.29 -22.38 9.68
CA PHE A 128 -5.11 -22.53 11.12
C PHE A 128 -5.67 -21.37 11.94
N ARG A 129 -6.18 -20.30 11.29
CA ARG A 129 -6.57 -19.04 11.93
C ARG A 129 -5.49 -18.43 12.84
N GLU A 130 -4.25 -18.86 12.66
CA GLU A 130 -3.12 -18.32 13.39
C GLU A 130 -2.70 -16.98 12.79
N LYS A 131 -2.65 -15.96 13.63
CA LYS A 131 -2.07 -14.67 13.27
C LYS A 131 -0.57 -14.76 13.47
N LYS A 132 0.22 -14.79 12.40
CA LYS A 132 1.66 -14.54 12.48
C LYS A 132 1.91 -13.06 12.45
N GLU A 133 2.33 -12.51 13.58
CA GLU A 133 2.83 -11.16 13.70
C GLU A 133 4.28 -11.16 13.22
N PHE A 134 4.58 -10.43 12.16
CA PHE A 134 5.96 -10.12 11.80
C PHE A 134 6.43 -8.97 12.69
N ARG A 135 7.06 -9.30 13.80
CA ARG A 135 7.48 -8.32 14.81
C ARG A 135 8.82 -7.70 14.46
N LEU A 136 8.82 -6.39 14.40
CA LEU A 136 9.98 -5.63 14.85
C LEU A 136 10.11 -5.82 16.38
N ASN A 137 11.33 -5.90 16.87
CA ASN A 137 11.64 -6.17 18.28
C ASN A 137 10.75 -5.39 19.26
N LYS A 138 10.25 -6.05 20.29
CA LYS A 138 9.30 -5.59 21.32
C LYS A 138 9.64 -4.28 22.05
N GLY A 139 10.74 -3.61 21.73
CA GLY A 139 11.20 -2.40 22.43
C GLY A 139 10.85 -1.06 21.76
N GLN A 140 10.24 -1.06 20.56
CA GLN A 140 9.95 0.17 19.84
C GLN A 140 8.45 0.32 19.65
N LEU A 141 7.78 0.82 20.68
CA LEU A 141 6.32 0.99 20.75
C LEU A 141 5.79 2.31 20.16
N GLU A 142 6.66 3.14 19.61
CA GLU A 142 6.28 4.42 18.99
C GLU A 142 6.72 4.47 17.54
N SER A 143 6.01 5.28 16.71
CA SER A 143 6.42 5.56 15.35
C SER A 143 7.86 6.11 15.35
N SER A 144 8.81 5.29 14.94
CA SER A 144 10.23 5.61 15.00
C SER A 144 10.80 5.82 13.60
N VAL A 145 11.75 6.74 13.50
CA VAL A 145 12.63 6.83 12.32
C VAL A 145 13.73 5.81 12.47
N VAL A 146 13.93 5.05 11.43
CA VAL A 146 14.95 4.00 11.34
C VAL A 146 15.95 4.40 10.27
N ASN A 147 17.23 4.26 10.57
CA ASN A 147 18.29 4.33 9.57
C ASN A 147 18.74 2.92 9.21
N LEU A 148 18.68 2.59 7.92
CA LEU A 148 19.01 1.26 7.41
C LEU A 148 20.46 0.85 7.70
N PHE A 149 21.40 1.79 7.60
CA PHE A 149 22.82 1.49 7.81
C PHE A 149 23.13 1.20 9.26
N ASP A 150 22.39 1.79 10.21
CA ASP A 150 22.50 1.50 11.63
C ASP A 150 21.78 0.21 12.02
N ASN A 151 20.76 -0.16 11.24
CA ASN A 151 19.89 -1.31 11.54
C ASN A 151 19.59 -2.13 10.26
N PRO A 152 20.57 -2.82 9.69
CA PRO A 152 20.39 -3.53 8.41
C PRO A 152 19.36 -4.67 8.46
N ASN A 153 19.05 -5.18 9.65
CA ASN A 153 18.01 -6.20 9.85
C ASN A 153 16.58 -5.63 9.70
N LEU A 154 16.44 -4.31 9.59
CA LEU A 154 15.16 -3.65 9.41
C LEU A 154 14.86 -3.28 7.95
N ILE A 155 15.54 -3.91 7.00
CA ILE A 155 15.20 -3.79 5.58
C ILE A 155 13.72 -4.14 5.40
N ASN A 156 12.96 -3.16 4.90
CA ASN A 156 11.55 -3.37 4.60
C ASN A 156 11.37 -3.59 3.10
N LEU A 157 11.15 -4.82 2.70
CA LEU A 157 10.86 -5.17 1.31
C LEU A 157 9.35 -5.22 1.01
N GLU A 158 8.54 -4.89 2.00
CA GLU A 158 7.09 -4.95 1.85
C GLU A 158 6.56 -3.72 1.13
N LEU A 159 6.07 -3.92 -0.07
CA LEU A 159 5.41 -2.88 -0.85
C LEU A 159 3.97 -2.63 -0.39
N THR A 160 3.23 -3.72 -0.15
CA THR A 160 1.83 -3.65 0.27
C THR A 160 1.70 -3.00 1.64
N GLY A 161 0.87 -1.97 1.71
CA GLY A 161 0.66 -1.22 2.94
C GLY A 161 1.76 -0.20 3.26
N THR A 162 2.89 -0.19 2.57
CA THR A 162 3.88 0.89 2.71
C THR A 162 3.38 2.14 2.00
N PHE A 163 3.40 3.28 2.69
CA PHE A 163 3.04 4.57 2.13
C PHE A 163 4.30 5.29 1.65
N TYR A 164 4.30 5.70 0.40
CA TYR A 164 5.38 6.44 -0.24
C TYR A 164 4.92 7.86 -0.57
N ARG A 165 5.83 8.83 -0.54
CA ARG A 165 5.57 10.10 -1.22
C ARG A 165 5.41 9.82 -2.72
N THR A 166 4.42 10.43 -3.34
CA THR A 166 4.08 10.14 -4.74
C THR A 166 5.24 10.45 -5.69
N GLU A 167 5.98 11.53 -5.45
CA GLU A 167 7.16 11.87 -6.22
C GLU A 167 8.24 10.79 -6.13
N ILE A 168 8.47 10.22 -4.94
CA ILE A 168 9.43 9.13 -4.75
C ILE A 168 8.95 7.87 -5.48
N PHE A 169 7.70 7.47 -5.27
CA PHE A 169 7.16 6.27 -5.93
C PHE A 169 7.25 6.36 -7.46
N LYS A 170 6.97 7.53 -8.03
CA LYS A 170 7.00 7.75 -9.48
C LYS A 170 8.40 7.85 -10.07
N SER A 171 9.39 8.31 -9.30
CA SER A 171 10.78 8.40 -9.75
C SER A 171 11.44 7.03 -9.89
N TYR A 172 10.99 6.05 -9.10
CA TYR A 172 11.44 4.66 -9.17
C TYR A 172 10.38 3.82 -9.88
N LYS A 173 10.65 3.37 -11.07
CA LYS A 173 9.76 2.41 -11.75
C LYS A 173 10.07 0.99 -11.28
N MET A 174 9.03 0.19 -11.09
CA MET A 174 9.20 -1.24 -10.89
C MET A 174 9.75 -1.90 -12.14
N ASN A 175 10.71 -2.80 -11.96
CA ASN A 175 11.31 -3.54 -13.04
C ASN A 175 10.39 -4.69 -13.48
N ASN A 176 9.71 -4.53 -14.61
CA ASN A 176 8.76 -5.52 -15.13
C ASN A 176 9.44 -6.75 -15.78
N LYS A 177 10.78 -6.76 -15.87
CA LYS A 177 11.54 -7.95 -16.26
C LYS A 177 11.70 -8.94 -15.12
N LEU A 178 11.55 -8.47 -13.87
CA LEU A 178 11.56 -9.30 -12.67
C LEU A 178 10.15 -9.85 -12.43
N LYS A 179 10.02 -11.18 -12.46
CA LYS A 179 8.69 -11.81 -12.38
C LYS A 179 8.09 -11.78 -10.97
N TYR A 180 8.90 -12.06 -9.96
CA TYR A 180 8.45 -12.18 -8.56
C TYR A 180 9.09 -11.13 -7.66
N GLU A 181 10.33 -10.76 -7.90
CA GLU A 181 11.16 -9.90 -7.06
C GLU A 181 11.03 -8.40 -7.42
N SER A 182 10.08 -8.03 -8.27
CA SER A 182 9.94 -6.64 -8.73
C SER A 182 9.58 -5.67 -7.60
N ALA A 183 8.84 -6.13 -6.60
CA ALA A 183 8.49 -5.34 -5.41
C ALA A 183 9.68 -5.17 -4.49
N ASP A 184 10.45 -6.24 -4.27
CA ASP A 184 11.64 -6.25 -3.42
C ASP A 184 12.74 -5.37 -4.01
N ASP A 185 12.99 -5.51 -5.32
CA ASP A 185 13.92 -4.65 -6.07
C ASP A 185 13.54 -3.16 -5.94
N PHE A 186 12.26 -2.86 -6.13
CA PHE A 186 11.75 -1.50 -6.03
C PHE A 186 11.96 -0.92 -4.61
N ALA A 187 11.56 -1.67 -3.59
CA ALA A 187 11.69 -1.25 -2.20
C ALA A 187 13.15 -1.08 -1.80
N LEU A 188 14.01 -2.00 -2.20
CA LEU A 188 15.45 -1.96 -1.89
C LEU A 188 16.12 -0.75 -2.55
N ARG A 189 15.87 -0.46 -3.82
CA ARG A 189 16.44 0.71 -4.49
C ARG A 189 16.08 2.01 -3.79
N ILE A 190 14.83 2.17 -3.37
CA ILE A 190 14.41 3.35 -2.62
C ILE A 190 15.13 3.42 -1.27
N GLN A 191 15.25 2.31 -0.55
CA GLN A 191 15.89 2.29 0.77
C GLN A 191 17.39 2.54 0.71
N LEU A 192 18.07 2.14 -0.37
CA LEU A 192 19.49 2.45 -0.55
C LEU A 192 19.74 3.93 -0.79
N ASP A 193 18.84 4.58 -1.55
CA ASP A 193 18.97 6.03 -1.83
C ASP A 193 18.41 6.89 -0.69
N TYR A 194 17.47 6.34 0.08
CA TYR A 194 16.83 6.99 1.23
C TYR A 194 16.89 6.07 2.45
N PRO A 195 18.04 5.96 3.13
CA PRO A 195 18.22 5.01 4.21
C PRO A 195 17.41 5.34 5.47
N GLU A 196 16.92 6.57 5.61
CA GLU A 196 16.04 6.97 6.70
C GLU A 196 14.58 6.85 6.29
N TYR A 197 13.82 6.07 7.03
CA TYR A 197 12.39 5.92 6.84
C TYR A 197 11.68 5.72 8.18
N ALA A 198 10.36 5.78 8.20
CA ALA A 198 9.60 5.62 9.43
C ALA A 198 8.80 4.33 9.43
N TYR A 199 8.68 3.74 10.61
CA TYR A 199 7.69 2.72 10.90
C TYR A 199 6.49 3.32 11.61
N CYS A 200 5.30 2.92 11.17
CA CYS A 200 4.05 3.20 11.85
C CYS A 200 3.63 1.93 12.59
N LEU A 201 3.77 1.95 13.91
CA LEU A 201 3.31 0.86 14.76
C LEU A 201 1.83 1.08 15.08
N LEU A 202 0.96 0.49 14.29
CA LEU A 202 -0.46 0.42 14.62
C LEU A 202 -0.77 -0.94 15.20
N TYR A 203 -1.22 -0.94 16.44
CA TYR A 203 -1.95 -2.07 16.97
C TYR A 203 -3.32 -2.12 16.28
N THR A 204 -3.49 -3.05 15.38
CA THR A 204 -4.83 -3.46 15.03
C THR A 204 -5.30 -4.42 16.11
N SER A 205 -6.23 -3.96 16.95
CA SER A 205 -7.01 -4.90 17.74
C SER A 205 -7.62 -5.91 16.78
N PRO A 206 -7.49 -7.22 17.03
CA PRO A 206 -8.24 -8.18 16.28
C PRO A 206 -9.72 -7.88 16.51
N SER A 207 -10.49 -7.68 15.44
CA SER A 207 -11.93 -7.82 15.56
C SER A 207 -12.23 -9.21 16.08
N PRO A 208 -13.19 -9.33 17.03
CA PRO A 208 -13.56 -10.57 17.64
C PRO A 208 -14.04 -11.62 16.64
#